data_a00f250d0ad8e6cf3d6a2b30a83ff175
#
_entry.id   a00f250d0ad8e6cf3d6a2b30a83ff175
#
_cell.length_a   1.000
_cell.length_b   1.000
_cell.length_c   1.000
_cell.angle_alpha   90.00
_cell.angle_beta   90.00
_cell.angle_gamma   90.00
#
_symmetry.space_group_name_H-M   'P 1'
#
loop_
_entity.id
_entity.type
_entity.pdbx_description
1 polymer ?
#
loop_
_entity_poly.entity_id
_entity_poly.type
_entity_poly.pdbx_seq_one_letter_code
_entity_poly.pdbx_strand_id
1 'polypeptide(L)'
;GNNTLLGPIKADFGVMTAAGARINGTPSPGLNFGHPLPKGKIDYEPRKFSGALGIVTQQVDILAELTALFHWYQQVRIGCISQTTEQKFVYESGLNIVELNYQERLFQLSRYVEALEGSLSILSGSNKISKKETAEQRQLLEKWPKIQQQLATPKAFELLIPESLTNAIARKLAEGKLDYTVIIKGMDIEAKQKGKDWLNTIANGVRKIINSKIEMDG
;
A
#
# COMPACT_ATOMS: atom_id res chain seq x y z
N GLY A 1 -20.76 -14.03 -4.25
CA GLY A 1 -20.96 -12.76 -4.88
C GLY A 1 -21.64 -11.74 -3.99
N ASN A 2 -21.60 -10.50 -4.38
CA ASN A 2 -22.23 -9.34 -3.73
C ASN A 2 -21.82 -9.08 -2.27
N ASN A 3 -20.60 -9.40 -1.89
CA ASN A 3 -20.07 -9.07 -0.58
C ASN A 3 -19.50 -7.65 -0.57
N THR A 4 -19.69 -6.92 0.51
CA THR A 4 -19.15 -5.59 0.70
C THR A 4 -18.09 -5.63 1.81
N LEU A 5 -16.87 -5.28 1.48
CA LEU A 5 -15.80 -5.08 2.43
C LEU A 5 -15.71 -3.57 2.72
N LEU A 6 -15.80 -3.19 3.99
CA LEU A 6 -15.79 -1.79 4.43
C LEU A 6 -14.44 -1.42 5.02
N GLY A 7 -13.77 -0.50 4.35
CA GLY A 7 -12.47 0.01 4.78
C GLY A 7 -11.31 -0.90 4.41
N PRO A 8 -10.10 -0.53 4.79
CA PRO A 8 -8.94 -1.41 4.65
C PRO A 8 -9.12 -2.63 5.54
N ILE A 9 -9.19 -3.82 4.93
CA ILE A 9 -9.38 -5.09 5.61
C ILE A 9 -8.12 -5.91 5.43
N LYS A 10 -7.55 -6.40 6.53
CA LYS A 10 -6.57 -7.49 6.50
C LYS A 10 -7.34 -8.79 6.61
N ALA A 11 -7.20 -9.65 5.61
CA ALA A 11 -7.79 -10.98 5.63
C ALA A 11 -6.67 -12.02 5.56
N ASP A 12 -6.64 -12.94 6.51
CA ASP A 12 -5.70 -14.04 6.49
C ASP A 12 -6.16 -15.14 5.51
N PHE A 13 -5.23 -16.05 5.19
CA PHE A 13 -5.57 -17.20 4.36
C PHE A 13 -6.66 -18.05 5.02
N GLY A 14 -7.65 -18.46 4.22
CA GLY A 14 -8.78 -19.26 4.71
C GLY A 14 -9.98 -18.44 5.19
N VAL A 15 -9.96 -17.10 5.06
CA VAL A 15 -11.15 -16.28 5.27
C VAL A 15 -12.14 -16.49 4.13
N MET A 16 -13.36 -16.82 4.49
CA MET A 16 -14.51 -16.87 3.59
C MET A 16 -15.59 -15.90 4.07
N THR A 17 -16.34 -15.31 3.15
CA THR A 17 -17.45 -14.42 3.48
C THR A 17 -18.76 -14.97 2.93
N ALA A 18 -19.82 -14.96 3.73
CA ALA A 18 -21.14 -15.37 3.29
C ALA A 18 -21.65 -14.43 2.18
N ALA A 19 -22.45 -14.97 1.26
CA ALA A 19 -23.05 -14.17 0.18
C ALA A 19 -23.89 -13.02 0.74
N GLY A 20 -23.70 -11.82 0.17
CA GLY A 20 -24.37 -10.61 0.64
C GLY A 20 -23.88 -10.08 1.99
N ALA A 21 -22.82 -10.65 2.55
CA ALA A 21 -22.26 -10.20 3.80
C ALA A 21 -21.58 -8.82 3.66
N ARG A 22 -21.77 -8.00 4.67
CA ARG A 22 -21.03 -6.76 4.87
C ARG A 22 -20.04 -6.96 6.01
N ILE A 23 -18.76 -6.98 5.66
CA ILE A 23 -17.66 -7.24 6.60
C ILE A 23 -16.98 -5.92 6.93
N ASN A 24 -16.81 -5.68 8.24
CA ASN A 24 -16.08 -4.55 8.78
C ASN A 24 -14.99 -5.06 9.74
N GLY A 25 -13.80 -4.46 9.68
CA GLY A 25 -12.67 -4.88 10.52
C GLY A 25 -11.90 -6.06 9.94
N THR A 26 -11.14 -6.76 10.78
CA THR A 26 -10.27 -7.88 10.41
C THR A 26 -11.01 -9.21 10.56
N PRO A 27 -11.47 -9.84 9.47
CA PRO A 27 -12.13 -11.14 9.56
C PRO A 27 -11.13 -12.24 9.91
N SER A 28 -11.53 -13.18 10.76
CA SER A 28 -10.75 -14.37 11.08
C SER A 28 -10.91 -15.46 10.03
N PRO A 29 -9.96 -16.42 9.92
CA PRO A 29 -10.14 -17.60 9.08
C PRO A 29 -11.46 -18.33 9.40
N GLY A 30 -12.14 -18.79 8.34
CA GLY A 30 -13.47 -19.41 8.44
C GLY A 30 -14.55 -18.57 7.76
N LEU A 31 -15.81 -18.98 7.89
CA LEU A 31 -16.96 -18.32 7.28
C LEU A 31 -17.43 -17.13 8.11
N ASN A 32 -17.25 -15.93 7.60
CA ASN A 32 -17.63 -14.67 8.25
C ASN A 32 -18.98 -14.18 7.73
N PHE A 33 -19.86 -13.75 8.64
CA PHE A 33 -21.16 -13.16 8.37
C PHE A 33 -21.14 -11.67 8.72
N GLY A 34 -21.74 -10.84 7.87
CA GLY A 34 -22.01 -9.43 8.17
C GLY A 34 -23.49 -9.19 8.37
N HIS A 35 -23.84 -8.20 9.16
CA HIS A 35 -25.23 -7.80 9.33
C HIS A 35 -25.69 -6.90 8.19
N PRO A 36 -26.96 -6.98 7.74
CA PRO A 36 -27.56 -5.97 6.88
C PRO A 36 -27.61 -4.64 7.65
N LEU A 37 -27.42 -3.54 6.94
CA LEU A 37 -27.58 -2.21 7.54
C LEU A 37 -28.99 -2.03 8.06
N PRO A 38 -29.18 -1.37 9.22
CA PRO A 38 -30.50 -0.94 9.62
C PRO A 38 -31.10 -0.02 8.54
N LYS A 39 -32.42 -0.16 8.31
CA LYS A 39 -33.12 0.73 7.40
C LYS A 39 -33.05 2.16 7.93
N GLY A 40 -32.59 3.09 7.10
CA GLY A 40 -32.46 4.48 7.47
C GLY A 40 -32.05 5.33 6.28
N LYS A 41 -32.24 6.63 6.41
CA LYS A 41 -31.74 7.64 5.48
C LYS A 41 -30.75 8.52 6.22
N ILE A 42 -29.58 8.69 5.64
CA ILE A 42 -28.55 9.61 6.12
C ILE A 42 -28.40 10.68 5.04
N ASP A 43 -28.44 11.95 5.43
CA ASP A 43 -28.13 13.04 4.52
C ASP A 43 -26.66 12.93 4.13
N TYR A 44 -26.43 12.87 2.82
CA TYR A 44 -25.10 12.65 2.26
C TYR A 44 -24.75 13.77 1.28
N GLU A 45 -23.64 14.45 1.56
CA GLU A 45 -23.02 15.41 0.63
C GLU A 45 -21.78 14.74 0.03
N PRO A 46 -21.82 14.36 -1.27
CA PRO A 46 -20.76 13.56 -1.90
C PRO A 46 -19.41 14.27 -2.01
N ARG A 47 -19.41 15.61 -1.93
CA ARG A 47 -18.18 16.41 -1.98
C ARG A 47 -17.60 16.74 -0.61
N LYS A 48 -18.21 16.25 0.47
CA LYS A 48 -17.76 16.44 1.83
C LYS A 48 -16.88 15.28 2.25
N PHE A 49 -15.59 15.52 2.37
CA PHE A 49 -14.63 14.52 2.79
C PHE A 49 -14.25 14.72 4.27
N SER A 50 -14.64 13.78 5.11
CA SER A 50 -14.22 13.73 6.52
C SER A 50 -13.11 12.70 6.69
N GLY A 51 -12.19 12.95 7.66
CA GLY A 51 -11.06 12.04 7.93
C GLY A 51 -10.03 11.96 6.80
N ALA A 52 -9.88 13.03 6.02
CA ALA A 52 -9.04 13.05 4.83
C ALA A 52 -7.58 12.64 5.09
N LEU A 53 -6.99 13.08 6.20
CA LEU A 53 -5.62 12.70 6.56
C LEU A 53 -5.48 11.19 6.75
N GLY A 54 -6.44 10.55 7.43
CA GLY A 54 -6.46 9.10 7.61
C GLY A 54 -6.53 8.35 6.28
N ILE A 55 -7.36 8.82 5.33
CA ILE A 55 -7.46 8.22 3.99
C ILE A 55 -6.12 8.36 3.25
N VAL A 56 -5.51 9.55 3.25
CA VAL A 56 -4.23 9.79 2.59
C VAL A 56 -3.13 8.91 3.20
N THR A 57 -3.05 8.81 4.52
CA THR A 57 -2.09 7.94 5.20
C THR A 57 -2.25 6.48 4.76
N GLN A 58 -3.48 5.96 4.72
CA GLN A 58 -3.75 4.59 4.25
C GLN A 58 -3.34 4.38 2.79
N GLN A 59 -3.57 5.35 1.91
CA GLN A 59 -3.15 5.23 0.51
C GLN A 59 -1.61 5.29 0.38
N VAL A 60 -0.94 6.08 1.19
CA VAL A 60 0.53 6.09 1.26
C VAL A 60 1.07 4.78 1.81
N ASP A 61 0.39 4.12 2.74
CA ASP A 61 0.75 2.77 3.18
C ASP A 61 0.71 1.77 2.02
N ILE A 62 -0.29 1.85 1.14
CA ILE A 62 -0.34 1.00 -0.05
C ILE A 62 0.82 1.31 -1.01
N LEU A 63 1.13 2.59 -1.24
CA LEU A 63 2.29 2.99 -2.05
C LEU A 63 3.60 2.50 -1.44
N ALA A 64 3.73 2.50 -0.12
CA ALA A 64 4.89 1.98 0.60
C ALA A 64 5.09 0.47 0.35
N GLU A 65 4.03 -0.32 0.44
CA GLU A 65 4.10 -1.75 0.14
C GLU A 65 4.39 -2.03 -1.34
N LEU A 66 3.80 -1.26 -2.26
CA LEU A 66 4.10 -1.37 -3.69
C LEU A 66 5.55 -0.99 -3.99
N THR A 67 6.11 0.01 -3.30
CA THR A 67 7.53 0.38 -3.41
C THR A 67 8.43 -0.75 -2.96
N ALA A 68 8.16 -1.34 -1.80
CA ALA A 68 8.91 -2.49 -1.30
C ALA A 68 8.83 -3.69 -2.27
N LEU A 69 7.63 -3.97 -2.80
CA LEU A 69 7.42 -5.02 -3.81
C LEU A 69 8.18 -4.73 -5.11
N PHE A 70 8.21 -3.49 -5.56
CA PHE A 70 8.96 -3.07 -6.74
C PHE A 70 10.46 -3.38 -6.58
N HIS A 71 11.06 -2.99 -5.45
CA HIS A 71 12.48 -3.28 -5.16
C HIS A 71 12.77 -4.76 -4.98
N TRP A 72 11.81 -5.51 -4.41
CA TRP A 72 11.90 -6.97 -4.35
C TRP A 72 11.98 -7.59 -5.76
N TYR A 73 11.15 -7.13 -6.68
CA TYR A 73 11.23 -7.58 -8.07
C TYR A 73 12.57 -7.23 -8.69
N GLN A 74 12.99 -5.97 -8.59
CA GLN A 74 14.20 -5.47 -9.23
C GLN A 74 15.50 -6.08 -8.70
N GLN A 75 15.59 -6.37 -7.41
CA GLN A 75 16.85 -6.75 -6.79
C GLN A 75 16.90 -8.22 -6.37
N VAL A 76 15.76 -8.82 -6.00
CA VAL A 76 15.70 -10.20 -5.51
C VAL A 76 15.18 -11.14 -6.58
N ARG A 77 13.98 -10.86 -7.10
CA ARG A 77 13.33 -11.78 -8.03
C ARG A 77 14.10 -11.95 -9.34
N ILE A 78 14.72 -10.89 -9.84
CA ILE A 78 15.56 -10.94 -11.03
C ILE A 78 16.70 -11.96 -10.89
N GLY A 79 17.32 -12.05 -9.72
CA GLY A 79 18.38 -13.01 -9.43
C GLY A 79 17.92 -14.47 -9.41
N CYS A 80 16.62 -14.71 -9.30
CA CYS A 80 16.03 -16.05 -9.24
C CYS A 80 15.41 -16.51 -10.57
N ILE A 81 15.55 -15.74 -11.65
CA ILE A 81 14.97 -16.08 -12.95
C ILE A 81 15.91 -17.00 -13.70
N SER A 82 15.41 -18.15 -14.19
CA SER A 82 16.16 -18.92 -15.18
C SER A 82 16.19 -18.15 -16.50
N GLN A 83 17.24 -18.37 -17.29
CA GLN A 83 17.48 -17.65 -18.56
C GLN A 83 16.47 -18.03 -19.67
N THR A 84 15.33 -18.65 -19.35
CA THR A 84 14.31 -18.98 -20.33
C THR A 84 13.51 -17.72 -20.69
N THR A 85 13.19 -17.57 -21.97
CA THR A 85 12.42 -16.45 -22.50
C THR A 85 11.06 -16.29 -21.81
N GLU A 86 10.40 -17.41 -21.46
CA GLU A 86 9.10 -17.43 -20.81
C GLU A 86 9.17 -16.85 -19.38
N GLN A 87 10.15 -17.28 -18.58
CA GLN A 87 10.29 -16.77 -17.21
C GLN A 87 10.70 -15.31 -17.18
N LYS A 88 11.51 -14.89 -18.14
CA LYS A 88 11.87 -13.46 -18.30
C LYS A 88 10.63 -12.63 -18.63
N PHE A 89 9.80 -13.09 -19.56
CA PHE A 89 8.56 -12.39 -19.90
C PHE A 89 7.59 -12.27 -18.73
N VAL A 90 7.38 -13.35 -17.97
CA VAL A 90 6.53 -13.34 -16.76
C VAL A 90 7.07 -12.36 -15.71
N TYR A 91 8.38 -12.32 -15.53
CA TYR A 91 9.03 -11.38 -14.61
C TYR A 91 8.82 -9.92 -15.04
N GLU A 92 9.15 -9.60 -16.30
CA GLU A 92 9.02 -8.23 -16.84
C GLU A 92 7.57 -7.75 -16.79
N SER A 93 6.62 -8.62 -17.14
CA SER A 93 5.19 -8.33 -17.03
C SER A 93 4.77 -8.08 -15.58
N GLY A 94 5.25 -8.88 -14.63
CA GLY A 94 4.99 -8.70 -13.21
C GLY A 94 5.53 -7.38 -12.66
N LEU A 95 6.77 -7.02 -13.02
CA LEU A 95 7.38 -5.75 -12.63
C LEU A 95 6.61 -4.56 -13.20
N ASN A 96 6.23 -4.62 -14.48
CA ASN A 96 5.43 -3.59 -15.14
C ASN A 96 4.06 -3.41 -14.46
N ILE A 97 3.39 -4.50 -14.09
CA ILE A 97 2.11 -4.45 -13.35
C ILE A 97 2.29 -3.76 -12.00
N VAL A 98 3.36 -4.01 -11.27
CA VAL A 98 3.63 -3.34 -9.99
C VAL A 98 3.83 -1.84 -10.20
N GLU A 99 4.61 -1.44 -11.20
CA GLU A 99 4.85 -0.03 -11.53
C GLU A 99 3.57 0.69 -11.98
N LEU A 100 2.76 0.08 -12.84
CA LEU A 100 1.47 0.61 -13.28
C LEU A 100 0.50 0.78 -12.09
N ASN A 101 0.41 -0.20 -11.19
CA ASN A 101 -0.42 -0.08 -10.00
C ASN A 101 0.05 1.05 -9.07
N TYR A 102 1.37 1.24 -8.93
CA TYR A 102 1.91 2.36 -8.18
C TYR A 102 1.47 3.69 -8.77
N GLN A 103 1.64 3.88 -10.08
CA GLN A 103 1.29 5.13 -10.77
C GLN A 103 -0.21 5.40 -10.71
N GLU A 104 -1.05 4.39 -10.91
CA GLU A 104 -2.51 4.51 -10.81
C GLU A 104 -2.93 4.93 -9.39
N ARG A 105 -2.35 4.32 -8.35
CA ARG A 105 -2.63 4.68 -6.96
C ARG A 105 -2.21 6.10 -6.64
N LEU A 106 -1.04 6.53 -7.08
CA LEU A 106 -0.56 7.90 -6.90
C LEU A 106 -1.47 8.91 -7.62
N PHE A 107 -1.89 8.58 -8.85
CA PHE A 107 -2.82 9.41 -9.61
C PHE A 107 -4.18 9.57 -8.91
N GLN A 108 -4.78 8.47 -8.44
CA GLN A 108 -6.06 8.52 -7.70
C GLN A 108 -5.92 9.28 -6.39
N LEU A 109 -4.81 9.12 -5.68
CA LEU A 109 -4.53 9.86 -4.46
C LEU A 109 -4.39 11.37 -4.74
N SER A 110 -3.72 11.74 -5.82
CA SER A 110 -3.59 13.16 -6.22
C SER A 110 -4.94 13.78 -6.52
N ARG A 111 -5.78 13.09 -7.29
CA ARG A 111 -7.16 13.53 -7.56
C ARG A 111 -8.00 13.67 -6.29
N TYR A 112 -7.83 12.77 -5.35
CA TYR A 112 -8.51 12.84 -4.06
C TYR A 112 -8.08 14.09 -3.28
N VAL A 113 -6.77 14.38 -3.20
CA VAL A 113 -6.26 15.56 -2.49
C VAL A 113 -6.72 16.85 -3.19
N GLU A 114 -6.68 16.93 -4.52
CA GLU A 114 -7.20 18.07 -5.29
C GLU A 114 -8.69 18.35 -4.98
N ALA A 115 -9.48 17.29 -4.83
CA ALA A 115 -10.91 17.40 -4.50
C ALA A 115 -11.17 17.93 -3.07
N LEU A 116 -10.16 17.95 -2.18
CA LEU A 116 -10.28 18.51 -0.83
C LEU A 116 -10.53 20.02 -0.84
N GLU A 117 -10.13 20.75 -1.88
CA GLU A 117 -10.42 22.18 -2.00
C GLU A 117 -11.93 22.44 -1.99
N GLY A 118 -12.69 21.68 -2.80
CA GLY A 118 -14.13 21.73 -2.80
C GLY A 118 -14.76 21.30 -1.47
N SER A 119 -14.17 20.30 -0.83
CA SER A 119 -14.59 19.85 0.50
C SER A 119 -14.43 20.92 1.56
N LEU A 120 -13.31 21.63 1.58
CA LEU A 120 -13.05 22.72 2.54
C LEU A 120 -14.08 23.83 2.49
N SER A 121 -14.58 24.20 1.29
CA SER A 121 -15.62 25.21 1.14
C SER A 121 -16.93 24.80 1.82
N ILE A 122 -17.30 23.53 1.70
CA ILE A 122 -18.50 22.95 2.32
C ILE A 122 -18.32 22.83 3.84
N LEU A 123 -17.14 22.39 4.27
CA LEU A 123 -16.81 22.20 5.68
C LEU A 123 -16.79 23.51 6.46
N SER A 124 -16.28 24.58 5.86
CA SER A 124 -16.18 25.92 6.49
C SER A 124 -17.57 26.53 6.77
N GLY A 125 -18.60 26.12 6.03
CA GLY A 125 -19.99 26.53 6.27
C GLY A 125 -20.75 25.67 7.29
N SER A 126 -20.16 24.62 7.83
CA SER A 126 -20.81 23.65 8.71
C SER A 126 -20.32 23.80 10.15
N ASN A 127 -21.23 24.17 11.08
CA ASN A 127 -20.91 24.25 12.53
C ASN A 127 -20.57 22.91 13.20
N LYS A 128 -20.60 21.78 12.47
CA LYS A 128 -20.45 20.42 13.01
C LYS A 128 -19.06 19.83 12.82
N ILE A 129 -18.11 20.54 12.21
CA ILE A 129 -16.80 19.99 11.89
C ILE A 129 -15.72 20.63 12.73
N SER A 130 -14.82 19.77 13.17
CA SER A 130 -13.66 20.16 13.98
C SER A 130 -12.78 21.15 13.22
N LYS A 131 -12.42 22.25 13.87
CA LYS A 131 -11.42 23.20 13.36
C LYS A 131 -10.09 22.47 13.00
N LYS A 132 -9.78 21.41 13.73
CA LYS A 132 -8.63 20.53 13.50
C LYS A 132 -8.70 19.89 12.12
N GLU A 133 -9.82 19.27 11.76
CA GLU A 133 -9.99 18.60 10.46
C GLU A 133 -9.85 19.55 9.27
N THR A 134 -10.39 20.76 9.40
CA THR A 134 -10.23 21.80 8.38
C THR A 134 -8.76 22.24 8.25
N ALA A 135 -8.04 22.35 9.35
CA ALA A 135 -6.61 22.69 9.36
C ALA A 135 -5.78 21.58 8.70
N GLU A 136 -6.04 20.31 9.03
CA GLU A 136 -5.40 19.15 8.43
C GLU A 136 -5.57 19.10 6.90
N GLN A 137 -6.79 19.35 6.40
CA GLN A 137 -7.04 19.37 4.95
C GLN A 137 -6.32 20.52 4.24
N ARG A 138 -6.26 21.72 4.84
CA ARG A 138 -5.50 22.84 4.29
C ARG A 138 -4.02 22.54 4.23
N GLN A 139 -3.47 21.97 5.28
CA GLN A 139 -2.07 21.58 5.36
C GLN A 139 -1.72 20.51 4.32
N LEU A 140 -2.63 19.54 4.12
CA LEU A 140 -2.49 18.54 3.06
C LEU A 140 -2.42 19.18 1.68
N LEU A 141 -3.36 20.06 1.35
CA LEU A 141 -3.38 20.78 0.06
C LEU A 141 -2.11 21.58 -0.18
N GLU A 142 -1.66 22.33 0.83
CA GLU A 142 -0.47 23.17 0.74
C GLU A 142 0.79 22.32 0.51
N LYS A 143 0.93 21.22 1.22
CA LYS A 143 2.15 20.38 1.19
C LYS A 143 2.12 19.33 0.08
N TRP A 144 0.97 19.08 -0.52
CA TRP A 144 0.77 18.00 -1.49
C TRP A 144 1.72 18.04 -2.69
N PRO A 145 1.98 19.16 -3.34
CA PRO A 145 2.90 19.19 -4.49
C PRO A 145 4.30 18.65 -4.16
N LYS A 146 4.81 18.94 -2.96
CA LYS A 146 6.11 18.43 -2.49
C LYS A 146 6.05 16.95 -2.13
N ILE A 147 4.93 16.49 -1.55
CA ILE A 147 4.69 15.09 -1.23
C ILE A 147 4.61 14.28 -2.53
N GLN A 148 3.78 14.72 -3.48
CA GLN A 148 3.61 14.08 -4.77
C GLN A 148 4.93 13.96 -5.54
N GLN A 149 5.74 15.01 -5.55
CA GLN A 149 7.07 14.98 -6.17
C GLN A 149 7.98 13.90 -5.56
N GLN A 150 7.97 13.74 -4.25
CA GLN A 150 8.75 12.71 -3.55
C GLN A 150 8.21 11.29 -3.80
N LEU A 151 6.92 11.16 -4.03
CA LEU A 151 6.26 9.89 -4.37
C LEU A 151 6.22 9.61 -5.89
N ALA A 152 6.81 10.44 -6.73
CA ALA A 152 6.66 10.35 -8.19
C ALA A 152 7.08 9.00 -8.77
N THR A 153 8.02 8.30 -8.14
CA THR A 153 8.48 6.98 -8.60
C THR A 153 8.92 6.09 -7.44
N PRO A 154 8.61 4.79 -7.46
CA PRO A 154 9.12 3.85 -6.48
C PRO A 154 10.66 3.72 -6.51
N LYS A 155 11.31 4.06 -7.63
CA LYS A 155 12.77 4.03 -7.80
C LYS A 155 13.50 5.01 -6.86
N ALA A 156 12.84 6.07 -6.41
CA ALA A 156 13.44 7.06 -5.50
C ALA A 156 13.80 6.51 -4.10
N PHE A 157 13.32 5.32 -3.76
CA PHE A 157 13.53 4.67 -2.46
C PHE A 157 14.52 3.51 -2.52
N GLU A 158 15.45 3.54 -3.47
CA GLU A 158 16.44 2.49 -3.64
C GLU A 158 17.30 2.32 -2.38
N LEU A 159 17.39 1.08 -1.92
CA LEU A 159 18.24 0.65 -0.82
C LEU A 159 18.96 -0.63 -1.25
N LEU A 160 20.25 -0.71 -0.95
CA LEU A 160 21.04 -1.89 -1.29
C LEU A 160 20.47 -3.14 -0.61
N ILE A 161 20.36 -4.20 -1.39
CA ILE A 161 19.95 -5.52 -0.89
C ILE A 161 20.94 -6.02 0.16
N PRO A 162 20.51 -6.61 1.28
CA PRO A 162 21.41 -7.21 2.27
C PRO A 162 22.25 -8.34 1.68
N GLU A 163 23.54 -8.32 1.97
CA GLU A 163 24.49 -9.33 1.50
C GLU A 163 24.09 -10.76 1.92
N SER A 164 23.58 -10.93 3.13
CA SER A 164 23.08 -12.21 3.61
C SER A 164 21.96 -12.79 2.73
N LEU A 165 21.07 -11.92 2.22
CA LEU A 165 20.00 -12.32 1.31
C LEU A 165 20.56 -12.72 -0.06
N THR A 166 21.46 -11.91 -0.61
CA THR A 166 22.13 -12.22 -1.89
C THR A 166 22.90 -13.53 -1.83
N ASN A 167 23.66 -13.75 -0.76
CA ASN A 167 24.44 -14.97 -0.55
C ASN A 167 23.54 -16.21 -0.38
N ALA A 168 22.38 -16.07 0.30
CA ALA A 168 21.42 -17.16 0.43
C ALA A 168 20.80 -17.55 -0.92
N ILE A 169 20.49 -16.58 -1.77
CA ILE A 169 19.99 -16.82 -3.14
C ILE A 169 21.08 -17.55 -3.96
N ALA A 170 22.30 -17.00 -3.97
CA ALA A 170 23.41 -17.57 -4.74
C ALA A 170 23.70 -19.04 -4.34
N ARG A 171 23.66 -19.34 -3.04
CA ARG A 171 23.82 -20.71 -2.53
C ARG A 171 22.72 -21.64 -3.04
N LYS A 172 21.46 -21.20 -3.02
CA LYS A 172 20.33 -22.01 -3.52
C LYS A 172 20.41 -22.26 -5.03
N LEU A 173 20.84 -21.27 -5.78
CA LEU A 173 21.09 -21.43 -7.22
C LEU A 173 22.23 -22.42 -7.49
N ALA A 174 23.32 -22.38 -6.71
CA ALA A 174 24.43 -23.34 -6.80
C ALA A 174 24.00 -24.77 -6.44
N GLU A 175 22.96 -24.96 -5.60
CA GLU A 175 22.34 -26.26 -5.32
C GLU A 175 21.48 -26.77 -6.49
N GLY A 176 21.43 -26.06 -7.63
CA GLY A 176 20.58 -26.41 -8.78
C GLY A 176 19.08 -26.11 -8.58
N LYS A 177 18.72 -25.30 -7.58
CA LYS A 177 17.33 -24.86 -7.38
C LYS A 177 17.03 -23.70 -8.32
N LEU A 178 16.14 -23.91 -9.27
CA LEU A 178 15.77 -22.90 -10.29
C LEU A 178 14.36 -22.33 -10.09
N ASP A 179 13.55 -22.94 -9.22
CA ASP A 179 12.21 -22.43 -8.91
C ASP A 179 12.30 -21.36 -7.81
N TYR A 180 11.77 -20.16 -8.13
CA TYR A 180 11.75 -19.01 -7.23
C TYR A 180 11.13 -19.35 -5.86
N THR A 181 10.01 -20.07 -5.85
CA THR A 181 9.32 -20.41 -4.60
C THR A 181 10.16 -21.35 -3.74
N VAL A 182 10.85 -22.29 -4.36
CA VAL A 182 11.76 -23.24 -3.68
C VAL A 182 12.96 -22.49 -3.12
N ILE A 183 13.53 -21.54 -3.87
CA ILE A 183 14.64 -20.70 -3.42
C ILE A 183 14.23 -19.93 -2.17
N ILE A 184 13.13 -19.16 -2.24
CA ILE A 184 12.69 -18.30 -1.13
C ILE A 184 12.28 -19.12 0.10
N LYS A 185 11.54 -20.22 -0.07
CA LYS A 185 11.16 -21.11 1.04
C LYS A 185 12.36 -21.80 1.68
N GLY A 186 13.36 -22.14 0.87
CA GLY A 186 14.57 -22.87 1.31
C GLY A 186 15.65 -21.98 1.94
N MET A 187 15.48 -20.65 2.01
CA MET A 187 16.42 -19.76 2.71
C MET A 187 16.40 -20.02 4.21
N ASP A 188 17.55 -19.76 4.87
CA ASP A 188 17.62 -19.75 6.32
C ASP A 188 16.82 -18.59 6.94
N ILE A 189 16.57 -18.71 8.24
CA ILE A 189 15.75 -17.76 9.00
C ILE A 189 16.40 -16.38 9.02
N GLU A 190 17.71 -16.31 9.14
CA GLU A 190 18.45 -15.04 9.19
C GLU A 190 18.32 -14.27 7.87
N ALA A 191 18.55 -14.90 6.73
CA ALA A 191 18.41 -14.28 5.41
C ALA A 191 16.95 -13.78 5.18
N LYS A 192 15.95 -14.57 5.58
CA LYS A 192 14.54 -14.16 5.52
C LYS A 192 14.26 -12.94 6.38
N GLN A 193 14.79 -12.90 7.61
CA GLN A 193 14.59 -11.77 8.51
C GLN A 193 15.24 -10.50 7.97
N LYS A 194 16.49 -10.60 7.50
CA LYS A 194 17.19 -9.46 6.88
C LYS A 194 16.47 -8.94 5.64
N GLY A 195 15.92 -9.84 4.80
CA GLY A 195 15.10 -9.47 3.65
C GLY A 195 13.82 -8.72 4.08
N LYS A 196 13.13 -9.20 5.11
CA LYS A 196 11.95 -8.54 5.68
C LYS A 196 12.28 -7.16 6.25
N ASP A 197 13.37 -7.04 7.00
CA ASP A 197 13.81 -5.78 7.60
C ASP A 197 14.19 -4.75 6.53
N TRP A 198 14.83 -5.20 5.45
CA TRP A 198 15.16 -4.38 4.29
C TRP A 198 13.90 -3.85 3.60
N LEU A 199 12.91 -4.70 3.30
CA LEU A 199 11.63 -4.29 2.72
C LEU A 199 10.87 -3.31 3.63
N ASN A 200 10.85 -3.57 4.94
CA ASN A 200 10.25 -2.68 5.92
C ASN A 200 10.95 -1.31 5.95
N THR A 201 12.28 -1.27 5.79
CA THR A 201 13.04 -0.02 5.74
C THR A 201 12.65 0.81 4.53
N ILE A 202 12.51 0.19 3.35
CA ILE A 202 12.03 0.85 2.14
C ILE A 202 10.60 1.39 2.35
N ALA A 203 9.68 0.57 2.80
CA ALA A 203 8.29 0.97 3.04
C ALA A 203 8.20 2.11 4.07
N ASN A 204 8.97 2.06 5.14
CA ASN A 204 9.01 3.10 6.15
C ASN A 204 9.61 4.42 5.63
N GLY A 205 10.54 4.36 4.67
CA GLY A 205 11.02 5.54 3.95
C GLY A 205 9.88 6.30 3.27
N VAL A 206 8.98 5.58 2.59
CA VAL A 206 7.78 6.15 1.95
C VAL A 206 6.83 6.75 3.00
N ARG A 207 6.53 6.00 4.07
CA ARG A 207 5.63 6.44 5.16
C ARG A 207 6.10 7.74 5.82
N LYS A 208 7.41 7.89 6.00
CA LYS A 208 8.00 9.11 6.61
C LYS A 208 7.73 10.37 5.81
N ILE A 209 7.47 10.29 4.50
CA ILE A 209 7.16 11.48 3.68
C ILE A 209 5.89 12.16 4.19
N ILE A 210 4.85 11.41 4.52
CA ILE A 210 3.61 11.97 5.07
C ILE A 210 3.82 12.42 6.51
N ASN A 211 4.37 11.55 7.37
CA ASN A 211 4.50 11.83 8.78
C ASN A 211 5.36 13.07 9.04
N SER A 212 6.51 13.23 8.37
CA SER A 212 7.41 14.36 8.54
C SER A 212 6.85 15.70 8.03
N LYS A 213 5.82 15.66 7.18
CA LYS A 213 5.25 16.88 6.56
C LYS A 213 3.93 17.30 7.16
N ILE A 214 3.24 16.39 7.84
CA ILE A 214 1.92 16.63 8.44
C ILE A 214 1.97 16.61 9.97
N GLU A 215 3.13 16.27 10.58
CA GLU A 215 3.32 16.50 12.01
C GLU A 215 3.06 17.98 12.29
N MET A 216 1.91 18.23 12.89
CA MET A 216 1.52 19.54 13.38
C MET A 216 2.51 19.92 14.48
N ASP A 217 3.10 21.08 14.36
CA ASP A 217 3.70 21.77 15.49
C ASP A 217 2.68 21.75 16.62
N GLY A 218 2.92 20.90 17.62
CA GLY A 218 2.07 20.72 18.79
C GLY A 218 2.25 21.86 19.78
#